data_888e30e288df5936f7a31a39d824bb93
#
_entry.id   888e30e288df5936f7a31a39d824bb93
#
_cell.length_a   1.000
_cell.length_b   1.000
_cell.length_c   1.000
_cell.angle_alpha   90.00
_cell.angle_beta   90.00
_cell.angle_gamma   90.00
#
_symmetry.space_group_name_H-M   'P 1'
#
loop_
_entity.id
_entity.type
_entity.pdbx_description
1 polymer ?
#
loop_
_entity_poly.entity_id
_entity_poly.type
_entity_poly.pdbx_seq_one_letter_code
_entity_poly.pdbx_strand_id
1 'polypeptide(L)'
;MRIQRSVAIAALIAASLKSVPASGGADSGVASELLKRIDELEQKVKVLERKRELEGEAAEETARKAPVVSIGSGGFTFRSADTNFVLKLRGGVQTDGRFYLGNSSANDSFLLRRVRPIVEGTLFEKYDFRIMTDFASGVTQTTVNNGTILDAYVNARFAPGFQLQFGKFKEPVGLERLQSWYNLLFVERGFPTQLAPNRDTGVMLHGELFSGTVNYAVGAFNGTLDGGSTDFDASDPDKDVAARVFSHPFKNTGTLWKGLGLGVSGTYGSHSGTPRSYASHGSQRFFAYRSGAGTNAATANILADGTNWRLSPQAYYYWGPFGLLGEYVISSQELRRDAGGAPVRAQFKNTAWQVAASYFLTGEDNSYKPVQPRRNFNPANSGWGALELTARVGELDLDDVAFPLFANPATSATGAFSWGVGANWHLNRSVKATLNFEHTDFKGGSTGVATAQDENVILGRVQVFF
;
A
#
# COMPACT_ATOMS: atom_id res chain seq x y z
N MET A 1 -37.23 -33.99 4.24
CA MET A 1 -38.71 -34.01 4.46
C MET A 1 -39.54 -34.50 3.28
N ARG A 2 -39.07 -34.57 2.05
CA ARG A 2 -39.80 -35.18 0.89
C ARG A 2 -39.59 -36.70 0.74
N ILE A 3 -38.49 -37.25 1.22
CA ILE A 3 -38.13 -38.67 1.04
C ILE A 3 -38.91 -39.59 2.02
N GLN A 4 -39.22 -39.13 3.23
CA GLN A 4 -40.04 -39.89 4.18
C GLN A 4 -41.50 -40.10 3.72
N ARG A 5 -41.99 -39.26 2.81
CA ARG A 5 -43.36 -39.44 2.25
C ARG A 5 -43.44 -40.54 1.18
N SER A 6 -42.36 -40.79 0.45
CA SER A 6 -42.36 -41.84 -0.60
C SER A 6 -42.28 -43.22 -0.03
N VAL A 7 -41.57 -43.46 1.05
CA VAL A 7 -41.49 -44.75 1.73
C VAL A 7 -42.79 -45.08 2.44
N ALA A 8 -43.47 -44.10 3.01
CA ALA A 8 -44.80 -44.28 3.62
C ALA A 8 -45.87 -44.63 2.61
N ILE A 9 -45.79 -44.14 1.39
CA ILE A 9 -46.76 -44.47 0.32
C ILE A 9 -46.54 -45.90 -0.20
N ALA A 10 -45.29 -46.34 -0.37
CA ALA A 10 -45.00 -47.72 -0.77
C ALA A 10 -45.43 -48.75 0.29
N ALA A 11 -45.25 -48.45 1.58
CA ALA A 11 -45.71 -49.27 2.69
C ALA A 11 -47.24 -49.33 2.80
N LEU A 12 -47.96 -48.26 2.47
CA LEU A 12 -49.41 -48.21 2.44
C LEU A 12 -50.00 -49.03 1.27
N ILE A 13 -49.35 -49.04 0.12
CA ILE A 13 -49.74 -49.83 -1.06
C ILE A 13 -49.52 -51.34 -0.80
N ALA A 14 -48.39 -51.70 -0.14
CA ALA A 14 -48.11 -53.08 0.24
C ALA A 14 -49.06 -53.61 1.34
N ALA A 15 -49.54 -52.74 2.23
CA ALA A 15 -50.51 -53.12 3.28
C ALA A 15 -51.95 -53.26 2.70
N SER A 16 -52.32 -52.51 1.68
CA SER A 16 -53.63 -52.60 1.06
C SER A 16 -53.81 -53.86 0.14
N LEU A 17 -52.72 -54.38 -0.38
CA LEU A 17 -52.73 -55.64 -1.15
C LEU A 17 -52.86 -56.92 -0.28
N LYS A 18 -52.67 -56.85 1.04
CA LYS A 18 -52.83 -57.99 1.99
C LYS A 18 -54.25 -58.13 2.52
N SER A 19 -55.19 -57.27 2.20
CA SER A 19 -56.58 -57.27 2.72
C SER A 19 -57.66 -57.54 1.64
N VAL A 20 -57.30 -58.15 0.50
CA VAL A 20 -58.27 -58.63 -0.47
C VAL A 20 -58.68 -60.03 -0.14
N PRO A 21 -59.97 -60.32 0.14
CA PRO A 21 -60.40 -61.69 0.38
C PRO A 21 -60.37 -62.48 -0.94
N ALA A 22 -59.74 -63.67 -0.87
CA ALA A 22 -59.64 -64.62 -1.99
C ALA A 22 -61.02 -65.16 -2.38
N SER A 23 -61.53 -64.72 -3.54
CA SER A 23 -62.64 -65.41 -4.25
C SER A 23 -62.22 -65.66 -5.70
N GLY A 24 -62.04 -66.88 -6.08
CA GLY A 24 -61.96 -67.37 -7.47
C GLY A 24 -60.53 -67.63 -7.95
N GLY A 25 -60.27 -68.95 -8.13
CA GLY A 25 -59.02 -69.50 -8.62
C GLY A 25 -58.56 -68.93 -9.96
N ALA A 26 -57.34 -68.78 -10.06
CA ALA A 26 -56.40 -68.50 -11.14
C ALA A 26 -55.62 -67.26 -10.82
N ASP A 27 -54.46 -67.42 -10.27
CA ASP A 27 -53.26 -66.55 -10.49
C ASP A 27 -52.33 -66.54 -9.26
N SER A 28 -52.14 -67.64 -8.55
CA SER A 28 -51.11 -67.70 -7.49
C SER A 28 -49.67 -67.51 -8.04
N GLY A 29 -49.49 -67.75 -9.36
CA GLY A 29 -48.22 -67.57 -10.06
C GLY A 29 -47.88 -66.12 -10.29
N VAL A 30 -48.90 -65.35 -10.71
CA VAL A 30 -48.68 -63.88 -11.00
C VAL A 30 -48.47 -63.08 -9.72
N ALA A 31 -49.17 -63.41 -8.63
CA ALA A 31 -48.97 -62.80 -7.33
C ALA A 31 -47.58 -63.09 -6.74
N SER A 32 -47.07 -64.31 -6.88
CA SER A 32 -45.74 -64.74 -6.46
C SER A 32 -44.65 -64.04 -7.29
N GLU A 33 -44.86 -63.90 -8.60
CA GLU A 33 -43.92 -63.18 -9.49
C GLU A 33 -43.87 -61.64 -9.20
N LEU A 34 -45.03 -61.10 -8.90
CA LEU A 34 -45.11 -59.66 -8.50
C LEU A 34 -44.40 -59.38 -7.16
N LEU A 35 -44.55 -60.27 -6.18
CA LEU A 35 -43.86 -60.19 -4.88
C LEU A 35 -42.36 -60.30 -5.06
N LYS A 36 -41.86 -61.26 -5.87
CA LYS A 36 -40.41 -61.27 -6.19
C LYS A 36 -39.89 -60.01 -6.83
N ARG A 37 -40.65 -59.44 -7.73
CA ARG A 37 -40.29 -58.22 -8.43
C ARG A 37 -40.28 -57.00 -7.50
N ILE A 38 -41.21 -56.96 -6.55
CA ILE A 38 -41.21 -55.95 -5.46
C ILE A 38 -39.97 -56.07 -4.59
N ASP A 39 -39.63 -57.29 -4.15
CA ASP A 39 -38.41 -57.53 -3.33
C ASP A 39 -37.12 -57.14 -4.09
N GLU A 40 -37.04 -57.50 -5.38
CA GLU A 40 -35.92 -57.08 -6.23
C GLU A 40 -35.83 -55.55 -6.39
N LEU A 41 -37.00 -54.89 -6.55
CA LEU A 41 -37.04 -53.40 -6.64
C LEU A 41 -36.68 -52.76 -5.30
N GLU A 42 -37.17 -53.29 -4.19
CA GLU A 42 -36.77 -52.79 -2.84
C GLU A 42 -35.27 -52.96 -2.58
N GLN A 43 -34.67 -54.07 -2.97
CA GLN A 43 -33.24 -54.26 -2.89
C GLN A 43 -32.47 -53.27 -3.78
N LYS A 44 -32.93 -53.06 -5.02
CA LYS A 44 -32.34 -52.06 -5.92
C LYS A 44 -32.45 -50.64 -5.35
N VAL A 45 -33.59 -50.31 -4.76
CA VAL A 45 -33.79 -49.00 -4.09
C VAL A 45 -32.82 -48.82 -2.95
N LYS A 46 -32.68 -49.82 -2.07
CA LYS A 46 -31.71 -49.78 -0.95
C LYS A 46 -30.27 -49.64 -1.43
N VAL A 47 -29.90 -50.34 -2.50
CA VAL A 47 -28.56 -50.22 -3.08
C VAL A 47 -28.35 -48.81 -3.68
N LEU A 48 -29.34 -48.28 -4.35
CA LEU A 48 -29.26 -46.90 -4.94
C LEU A 48 -29.23 -45.82 -3.85
N GLU A 49 -30.02 -46.00 -2.77
CA GLU A 49 -29.99 -45.11 -1.62
C GLU A 49 -28.60 -45.11 -0.94
N ARG A 50 -28.05 -46.31 -0.70
CA ARG A 50 -26.70 -46.40 -0.11
C ARG A 50 -25.61 -45.85 -1.02
N LYS A 51 -25.70 -46.08 -2.33
CA LYS A 51 -24.80 -45.48 -3.32
C LYS A 51 -24.87 -43.95 -3.29
N ARG A 52 -26.07 -43.39 -3.21
CA ARG A 52 -26.30 -41.95 -3.14
C ARG A 52 -25.79 -41.35 -1.83
N GLU A 53 -25.94 -42.05 -0.71
CA GLU A 53 -25.34 -41.64 0.57
C GLU A 53 -23.81 -41.60 0.47
N LEU A 54 -23.18 -42.66 -0.06
CA LEU A 54 -21.72 -42.71 -0.27
C LEU A 54 -21.22 -41.64 -1.22
N GLU A 55 -21.94 -41.39 -2.31
CA GLU A 55 -21.64 -40.30 -3.23
C GLU A 55 -21.77 -38.94 -2.53
N GLY A 56 -22.78 -38.76 -1.67
CA GLY A 56 -22.96 -37.54 -0.87
C GLY A 56 -21.82 -37.37 0.17
N GLU A 57 -21.48 -38.43 0.89
CA GLU A 57 -20.34 -38.41 1.84
C GLU A 57 -19.01 -38.09 1.12
N ALA A 58 -18.76 -38.71 -0.02
CA ALA A 58 -17.56 -38.45 -0.82
C ALA A 58 -17.54 -37.03 -1.40
N ALA A 59 -18.70 -36.49 -1.83
CA ALA A 59 -18.83 -35.13 -2.31
C ALA A 59 -18.60 -34.12 -1.18
N GLU A 60 -19.14 -34.38 0.02
CA GLU A 60 -18.90 -33.52 1.20
C GLU A 60 -17.43 -33.56 1.62
N GLU A 61 -16.80 -34.71 1.62
CA GLU A 61 -15.37 -34.84 1.94
C GLU A 61 -14.50 -34.11 0.90
N THR A 62 -14.84 -34.20 -0.38
CA THR A 62 -14.17 -33.48 -1.47
C THR A 62 -14.38 -31.99 -1.31
N ALA A 63 -15.60 -31.54 -0.98
CA ALA A 63 -15.91 -30.13 -0.75
C ALA A 63 -15.14 -29.56 0.46
N ARG A 64 -14.98 -30.35 1.52
CA ARG A 64 -14.17 -29.95 2.70
C ARG A 64 -12.68 -29.81 2.38
N LYS A 65 -12.17 -30.55 1.42
CA LYS A 65 -10.76 -30.50 0.97
C LYS A 65 -10.54 -29.52 -0.17
N ALA A 66 -11.58 -29.02 -0.80
CA ALA A 66 -11.48 -28.10 -1.92
C ALA A 66 -10.94 -26.73 -1.47
N PRO A 67 -10.03 -26.11 -2.24
CA PRO A 67 -9.59 -24.76 -1.95
C PRO A 67 -10.74 -23.76 -2.13
N VAL A 68 -10.77 -22.76 -1.26
CA VAL A 68 -11.73 -21.64 -1.33
C VAL A 68 -11.15 -20.55 -2.21
N VAL A 69 -11.88 -20.17 -3.23
CA VAL A 69 -11.55 -19.03 -4.10
C VAL A 69 -12.56 -17.92 -3.82
N SER A 70 -12.07 -16.71 -3.54
CA SER A 70 -12.90 -15.52 -3.37
C SER A 70 -12.39 -14.36 -4.20
N ILE A 71 -13.31 -13.57 -4.75
CA ILE A 71 -13.01 -12.40 -5.57
C ILE A 71 -13.77 -11.21 -4.98
N GLY A 72 -13.08 -10.09 -4.83
CA GLY A 72 -13.69 -8.88 -4.28
C GLY A 72 -12.77 -7.66 -4.36
N SER A 73 -13.13 -6.61 -3.65
CA SER A 73 -12.35 -5.36 -3.59
C SER A 73 -10.96 -5.52 -2.92
N GLY A 74 -10.65 -6.69 -2.38
CA GLY A 74 -9.33 -7.06 -1.87
C GLY A 74 -8.51 -7.91 -2.84
N GLY A 75 -8.95 -8.02 -4.10
CA GLY A 75 -8.34 -8.84 -5.15
C GLY A 75 -8.86 -10.27 -5.19
N PHE A 76 -8.06 -11.14 -5.75
CA PHE A 76 -8.32 -12.59 -5.85
C PHE A 76 -7.63 -13.28 -4.68
N THR A 77 -8.37 -14.06 -3.91
CA THR A 77 -7.81 -14.83 -2.78
C THR A 77 -8.05 -16.31 -3.03
N PHE A 78 -6.98 -17.09 -2.96
CA PHE A 78 -6.97 -18.55 -2.97
C PHE A 78 -6.56 -19.02 -1.57
N ARG A 79 -7.35 -19.89 -0.96
CA ARG A 79 -7.08 -20.41 0.39
C ARG A 79 -7.20 -21.94 0.36
N SER A 80 -6.23 -22.65 0.92
CA SER A 80 -6.34 -24.09 1.14
C SER A 80 -7.45 -24.39 2.18
N ALA A 81 -8.01 -25.57 2.12
CA ALA A 81 -9.09 -25.98 3.03
C ALA A 81 -8.64 -25.96 4.51
N ASP A 82 -7.38 -26.31 4.77
CA ASP A 82 -6.76 -26.29 6.09
C ASP A 82 -6.28 -24.90 6.55
N THR A 83 -6.50 -23.86 5.75
CA THR A 83 -6.09 -22.47 5.96
C THR A 83 -4.59 -22.22 6.06
N ASN A 84 -3.76 -23.24 5.94
CA ASN A 84 -2.31 -23.13 6.02
C ASN A 84 -1.69 -22.30 4.89
N PHE A 85 -2.35 -22.25 3.72
CA PHE A 85 -1.86 -21.55 2.55
C PHE A 85 -2.90 -20.54 2.06
N VAL A 86 -2.49 -19.27 2.00
CA VAL A 86 -3.29 -18.18 1.45
C VAL A 86 -2.45 -17.47 0.39
N LEU A 87 -2.97 -17.37 -0.82
CA LEU A 87 -2.40 -16.56 -1.89
C LEU A 87 -3.39 -15.48 -2.29
N LYS A 88 -2.92 -14.24 -2.36
CA LYS A 88 -3.71 -13.09 -2.84
C LYS A 88 -3.03 -12.46 -4.03
N LEU A 89 -3.79 -12.27 -5.09
CA LEU A 89 -3.39 -11.47 -6.25
C LEU A 89 -4.12 -10.14 -6.17
N ARG A 90 -3.34 -9.08 -6.06
CA ARG A 90 -3.82 -7.71 -5.94
C ARG A 90 -3.08 -6.83 -6.93
N GLY A 91 -3.57 -5.62 -7.10
CA GLY A 91 -2.86 -4.70 -7.97
C GLY A 91 -3.53 -3.35 -8.06
N GLY A 92 -2.90 -2.47 -8.81
CA GLY A 92 -3.52 -1.19 -9.09
C GLY A 92 -2.78 -0.39 -10.13
N VAL A 93 -3.54 0.51 -10.74
CA VAL A 93 -3.09 1.43 -11.78
C VAL A 93 -3.43 2.85 -11.34
N GLN A 94 -2.51 3.76 -11.58
CA GLN A 94 -2.71 5.20 -11.45
C GLN A 94 -2.33 5.89 -12.74
N THR A 95 -3.26 6.68 -13.28
CA THR A 95 -3.04 7.56 -14.43
C THR A 95 -3.21 9.00 -13.96
N ASP A 96 -2.23 9.84 -14.25
CA ASP A 96 -2.21 11.25 -13.87
C ASP A 96 -2.32 12.15 -15.09
N GLY A 97 -2.95 13.31 -14.89
CA GLY A 97 -2.81 14.49 -15.71
C GLY A 97 -2.12 15.59 -14.92
N ARG A 98 -1.19 16.31 -15.52
CA ARG A 98 -0.44 17.43 -14.95
C ARG A 98 -0.57 18.62 -15.87
N PHE A 99 -1.04 19.75 -15.34
CA PHE A 99 -1.28 20.97 -16.09
C PHE A 99 -0.66 22.14 -15.32
N TYR A 100 0.35 22.75 -15.92
CA TYR A 100 1.09 23.85 -15.31
C TYR A 100 0.48 25.18 -15.76
N LEU A 101 0.27 26.07 -14.81
CA LEU A 101 -0.32 27.38 -15.06
C LEU A 101 0.77 28.47 -15.07
N GLY A 102 0.60 29.46 -15.93
CA GLY A 102 1.56 30.57 -16.06
C GLY A 102 2.79 30.20 -16.91
N ASN A 103 3.92 30.83 -16.62
CA ASN A 103 5.16 30.69 -17.39
C ASN A 103 6.04 29.56 -16.85
N SER A 104 5.46 28.37 -16.62
CA SER A 104 6.21 27.20 -16.18
C SER A 104 7.13 26.67 -17.29
N SER A 105 8.32 26.20 -16.92
CA SER A 105 9.21 25.48 -17.83
C SER A 105 8.83 24.02 -18.03
N ALA A 106 7.88 23.50 -17.25
CA ALA A 106 7.40 22.12 -17.36
C ALA A 106 6.27 22.02 -18.38
N ASN A 107 6.18 20.87 -19.03
CA ASN A 107 5.16 20.60 -20.05
C ASN A 107 3.97 19.86 -19.44
N ASP A 108 2.77 20.23 -19.89
CA ASP A 108 1.56 19.50 -19.60
C ASP A 108 1.68 18.05 -20.10
N SER A 109 1.19 17.12 -19.31
CA SER A 109 1.35 15.70 -19.65
C SER A 109 0.31 14.79 -19.01
N PHE A 110 0.01 13.71 -19.72
CA PHE A 110 -0.61 12.53 -19.15
C PHE A 110 0.43 11.43 -18.97
N LEU A 111 0.37 10.70 -17.85
CA LEU A 111 1.33 9.64 -17.59
C LEU A 111 0.73 8.47 -16.80
N LEU A 112 1.27 7.28 -17.02
CA LEU A 112 1.07 6.15 -16.14
C LEU A 112 1.98 6.33 -14.92
N ARG A 113 1.39 6.73 -13.80
CA ARG A 113 2.15 7.04 -12.58
C ARG A 113 2.58 5.79 -11.83
N ARG A 114 1.69 4.78 -11.79
CA ARG A 114 1.96 3.48 -11.14
C ARG A 114 1.19 2.38 -11.85
N VAL A 115 1.86 1.26 -12.11
CA VAL A 115 1.27 0.01 -12.58
C VAL A 115 1.86 -1.11 -11.74
N ARG A 116 1.12 -1.55 -10.70
CA ARG A 116 1.66 -2.38 -9.64
C ARG A 116 0.87 -3.67 -9.44
N PRO A 117 1.27 -4.77 -10.06
CA PRO A 117 0.83 -6.09 -9.62
C PRO A 117 1.44 -6.43 -8.26
N ILE A 118 0.66 -7.11 -7.42
CA ILE A 118 1.04 -7.52 -6.08
C ILE A 118 0.65 -8.99 -5.89
N VAL A 119 1.63 -9.79 -5.51
CA VAL A 119 1.43 -11.15 -5.06
C VAL A 119 1.76 -11.20 -3.58
N GLU A 120 0.81 -11.52 -2.74
CA GLU A 120 1.02 -11.63 -1.31
C GLU A 120 0.30 -12.86 -0.75
N GLY A 121 0.75 -13.36 0.38
CA GLY A 121 0.11 -14.52 0.98
C GLY A 121 0.68 -14.87 2.34
N THR A 122 0.16 -15.97 2.87
CA THR A 122 0.59 -16.54 4.16
C THR A 122 0.82 -18.04 3.98
N LEU A 123 1.94 -18.54 4.48
CA LEU A 123 2.30 -19.93 4.51
C LEU A 123 2.33 -20.41 5.96
N PHE A 124 1.75 -21.59 6.22
CA PHE A 124 1.70 -22.20 7.56
C PHE A 124 1.18 -21.25 8.64
N GLU A 125 0.22 -20.40 8.29
CA GLU A 125 -0.42 -19.40 9.17
C GLU A 125 0.52 -18.36 9.80
N LYS A 126 1.82 -18.49 9.61
CA LYS A 126 2.86 -17.71 10.32
C LYS A 126 3.79 -16.89 9.41
N TYR A 127 3.99 -17.33 8.18
CA TYR A 127 4.95 -16.70 7.28
C TYR A 127 4.22 -15.92 6.19
N ASP A 128 4.13 -14.61 6.36
CA ASP A 128 3.60 -13.74 5.31
C ASP A 128 4.70 -13.44 4.31
N PHE A 129 4.35 -13.40 3.03
CA PHE A 129 5.24 -12.93 1.97
C PHE A 129 4.55 -11.90 1.10
N ARG A 130 5.33 -11.05 0.47
CA ARG A 130 4.84 -10.07 -0.49
C ARG A 130 5.89 -9.81 -1.56
N ILE A 131 5.41 -9.77 -2.81
CA ILE A 131 6.15 -9.34 -3.99
C ILE A 131 5.32 -8.25 -4.65
N MET A 132 5.90 -7.09 -4.88
CA MET A 132 5.28 -5.97 -5.59
C MET A 132 6.28 -5.37 -6.56
N THR A 133 5.87 -5.25 -7.81
CA THR A 133 6.66 -4.60 -8.86
C THR A 133 5.97 -3.31 -9.31
N ASP A 134 6.68 -2.41 -9.98
CA ASP A 134 6.13 -1.24 -10.66
C ASP A 134 6.63 -1.20 -12.10
N PHE A 135 5.73 -1.19 -13.06
CA PHE A 135 6.01 -1.13 -14.48
C PHE A 135 5.83 0.26 -15.08
N ALA A 136 5.44 1.25 -14.25
CA ALA A 136 5.30 2.61 -14.71
C ALA A 136 6.65 3.31 -14.82
N SER A 137 6.83 4.13 -15.85
CA SER A 137 8.07 4.90 -16.09
C SER A 137 8.32 6.02 -15.08
N GLY A 138 7.33 6.37 -14.24
CA GLY A 138 7.42 7.48 -13.28
C GLY A 138 7.35 8.85 -13.99
N VAL A 139 7.74 9.90 -13.27
CA VAL A 139 7.59 11.29 -13.74
C VAL A 139 8.79 11.83 -14.51
N THR A 140 9.92 11.13 -14.51
CA THR A 140 11.19 11.63 -15.04
C THR A 140 11.79 10.76 -16.15
N GLN A 141 11.19 9.62 -16.46
CA GLN A 141 11.73 8.69 -17.44
C GLN A 141 11.00 8.81 -18.78
N THR A 142 11.79 8.92 -19.83
CA THR A 142 11.34 8.90 -21.23
C THR A 142 11.36 7.50 -21.84
N THR A 143 11.90 6.52 -21.13
CA THR A 143 12.07 5.14 -21.59
C THR A 143 11.12 4.18 -20.88
N VAL A 144 10.79 3.08 -21.54
CA VAL A 144 9.97 2.01 -20.97
C VAL A 144 10.68 1.40 -19.75
N ASN A 145 9.95 1.31 -18.63
CA ASN A 145 10.44 0.62 -17.44
C ASN A 145 10.21 -0.88 -17.57
N ASN A 146 11.27 -1.67 -17.53
CA ASN A 146 11.20 -3.13 -17.58
C ASN A 146 10.67 -3.77 -16.28
N GLY A 147 10.27 -2.96 -15.33
CA GLY A 147 9.75 -3.36 -14.02
C GLY A 147 10.81 -3.23 -12.92
N THR A 148 10.41 -2.56 -11.85
CA THR A 148 11.23 -2.40 -10.64
C THR A 148 10.60 -3.18 -9.49
N ILE A 149 11.36 -4.03 -8.82
CA ILE A 149 10.90 -4.69 -7.59
C ILE A 149 10.85 -3.65 -6.49
N LEU A 150 9.66 -3.40 -5.98
CA LEU A 150 9.43 -2.47 -4.87
C LEU A 150 9.45 -3.18 -3.52
N ASP A 151 8.64 -4.23 -3.37
CA ASP A 151 8.61 -5.04 -2.16
C ASP A 151 8.93 -6.49 -2.54
N ALA A 152 9.80 -7.14 -1.79
CA ALA A 152 10.10 -8.57 -1.88
C ALA A 152 10.57 -9.03 -0.50
N TYR A 153 9.63 -9.52 0.33
CA TYR A 153 9.95 -9.87 1.71
C TYR A 153 9.17 -11.07 2.22
N VAL A 154 9.69 -11.64 3.30
CA VAL A 154 9.00 -12.60 4.16
C VAL A 154 8.93 -12.03 5.57
N ASN A 155 7.78 -12.14 6.23
CA ASN A 155 7.53 -11.75 7.61
C ASN A 155 7.12 -12.96 8.44
N ALA A 156 7.93 -13.34 9.41
CA ALA A 156 7.67 -14.44 10.34
C ALA A 156 6.94 -13.89 11.59
N ARG A 157 5.70 -14.32 11.80
CA ARG A 157 4.87 -13.91 12.94
C ARG A 157 4.96 -14.95 14.07
N PHE A 158 5.74 -14.68 15.10
CA PHE A 158 5.83 -15.54 16.29
C PHE A 158 4.78 -15.17 17.34
N ALA A 159 4.56 -13.85 17.51
CA ALA A 159 3.52 -13.28 18.36
C ALA A 159 3.14 -11.89 17.81
N PRO A 160 2.00 -11.29 18.22
CA PRO A 160 1.65 -9.91 17.82
C PRO A 160 2.75 -8.91 18.16
N GLY A 161 3.40 -9.07 19.30
CA GLY A 161 4.52 -8.22 19.74
C GLY A 161 5.90 -8.67 19.27
N PHE A 162 6.03 -9.75 18.49
CA PHE A 162 7.31 -10.27 18.03
C PHE A 162 7.20 -10.85 16.63
N GLN A 163 7.62 -10.07 15.63
CA GLN A 163 7.63 -10.44 14.23
C GLN A 163 8.98 -10.07 13.61
N LEU A 164 9.48 -10.92 12.73
CA LEU A 164 10.73 -10.70 12.00
C LEU A 164 10.46 -10.62 10.50
N GLN A 165 10.88 -9.53 9.89
CA GLN A 165 10.73 -9.28 8.46
C GLN A 165 12.10 -9.21 7.78
N PHE A 166 12.26 -9.91 6.65
CA PHE A 166 13.49 -10.02 5.89
C PHE A 166 13.20 -9.73 4.42
N GLY A 167 14.08 -9.00 3.76
CA GLY A 167 14.03 -8.70 2.33
C GLY A 167 13.91 -7.21 2.06
N LYS A 168 13.33 -6.85 0.91
CA LYS A 168 13.15 -5.46 0.48
C LYS A 168 11.76 -4.95 0.85
N PHE A 169 11.71 -3.88 1.61
CA PHE A 169 10.47 -3.21 2.04
C PHE A 169 10.75 -1.76 2.45
N LYS A 170 9.71 -1.01 2.80
CA LYS A 170 9.90 0.36 3.30
C LYS A 170 10.58 0.33 4.65
N GLU A 171 11.62 1.13 4.81
CA GLU A 171 12.17 1.42 6.13
C GLU A 171 11.11 2.06 7.03
N PRO A 172 11.17 1.82 8.35
CA PRO A 172 10.13 2.29 9.27
C PRO A 172 10.22 3.80 9.59
N VAL A 173 10.39 4.66 8.59
CA VAL A 173 10.62 6.11 8.75
C VAL A 173 9.58 6.92 7.99
N GLY A 174 9.15 8.03 8.59
CA GLY A 174 8.15 8.96 8.06
C GLY A 174 6.71 8.46 8.24
N LEU A 175 5.77 9.38 8.20
CA LEU A 175 4.34 9.09 8.32
C LEU A 175 3.72 8.85 6.94
N GLU A 176 3.72 9.84 6.07
CA GLU A 176 3.17 9.71 4.73
C GLU A 176 3.98 8.74 3.85
N ARG A 177 5.29 8.60 4.12
CA ARG A 177 6.12 7.60 3.45
C ARG A 177 5.60 6.18 3.67
N LEU A 178 5.19 5.84 4.88
CA LEU A 178 4.66 4.53 5.23
C LEU A 178 3.23 4.31 4.75
N GLN A 179 2.47 5.38 4.52
CA GLN A 179 1.10 5.28 4.00
C GLN A 179 1.07 4.59 2.64
N SER A 180 0.02 3.81 2.40
CA SER A 180 -0.19 3.13 1.12
C SER A 180 -0.38 4.12 -0.01
N TRP A 181 0.22 3.84 -1.16
CA TRP A 181 0.22 4.73 -2.32
C TRP A 181 -1.17 5.02 -2.89
N TYR A 182 -2.15 4.16 -2.67
CA TYR A 182 -3.53 4.34 -3.10
C TYR A 182 -4.40 5.10 -2.08
N ASN A 183 -3.84 5.38 -0.89
CA ASN A 183 -4.55 6.09 0.20
C ASN A 183 -4.00 7.49 0.50
N LEU A 184 -3.23 8.05 -0.41
CA LEU A 184 -2.71 9.42 -0.26
C LEU A 184 -3.83 10.44 -0.39
N LEU A 185 -3.73 11.54 0.36
CA LEU A 185 -4.66 12.66 0.29
C LEU A 185 -4.45 13.49 -1.00
N PHE A 186 -3.22 13.63 -1.43
CA PHE A 186 -2.80 14.37 -2.61
C PHE A 186 -2.23 13.43 -3.69
N VAL A 187 -2.17 13.91 -4.93
CA VAL A 187 -1.60 13.16 -6.06
C VAL A 187 -0.14 12.78 -5.79
N GLU A 188 0.66 13.72 -5.29
CA GLU A 188 2.02 13.45 -4.85
C GLU A 188 2.19 13.63 -3.34
N ARG A 189 3.19 12.95 -2.78
CA ARG A 189 3.54 13.05 -1.36
C ARG A 189 4.18 14.39 -1.05
N GLY A 190 4.05 14.83 0.21
CA GLY A 190 4.66 16.04 0.71
C GLY A 190 6.18 15.98 0.83
N PHE A 191 6.79 17.15 1.03
CA PHE A 191 8.24 17.33 1.10
C PHE A 191 8.98 16.43 2.10
N PRO A 192 8.44 16.10 3.30
CA PRO A 192 9.12 15.19 4.24
C PRO A 192 9.51 13.85 3.62
N THR A 193 8.75 13.36 2.64
CA THR A 193 9.08 12.11 1.98
C THR A 193 10.31 12.17 1.08
N GLN A 194 10.78 13.36 0.72
CA GLN A 194 12.02 13.51 -0.05
C GLN A 194 13.26 13.37 0.83
N LEU A 195 13.14 13.58 2.14
CA LEU A 195 14.23 13.36 3.11
C LEU A 195 14.14 11.99 3.81
N ALA A 196 12.94 11.40 3.86
CA ALA A 196 12.76 10.07 4.45
C ALA A 196 13.19 8.96 3.47
N PRO A 197 13.88 7.90 3.93
CA PRO A 197 14.23 6.75 3.10
C PRO A 197 12.96 6.08 2.57
N ASN A 198 13.08 5.34 1.47
CA ASN A 198 11.92 4.66 0.91
C ASN A 198 12.02 3.15 1.13
N ARG A 199 12.56 2.41 0.17
CA ARG A 199 12.66 0.95 0.27
C ARG A 199 14.11 0.54 0.30
N ASP A 200 14.40 -0.41 1.18
CA ASP A 200 15.72 -0.96 1.30
C ASP A 200 15.65 -2.45 1.63
N THR A 201 16.74 -3.13 1.42
CA THR A 201 16.91 -4.54 1.77
C THR A 201 17.52 -4.65 3.16
N GLY A 202 16.86 -5.41 4.03
CA GLY A 202 17.31 -5.54 5.41
C GLY A 202 16.52 -6.55 6.22
N VAL A 203 16.71 -6.44 7.52
CA VAL A 203 16.02 -7.22 8.55
C VAL A 203 15.39 -6.28 9.57
N MET A 204 14.16 -6.56 9.97
CA MET A 204 13.41 -5.73 10.91
C MET A 204 12.67 -6.59 11.93
N LEU A 205 12.86 -6.29 13.20
CA LEU A 205 12.01 -6.72 14.30
C LEU A 205 10.91 -5.68 14.50
N HIS A 206 9.66 -6.12 14.53
CA HIS A 206 8.52 -5.23 14.74
C HIS A 206 7.38 -5.92 15.46
N GLY A 207 6.44 -5.14 15.95
CA GLY A 207 5.26 -5.68 16.59
C GLY A 207 4.37 -4.63 17.24
N GLU A 208 3.31 -5.14 17.86
CA GLU A 208 2.31 -4.36 18.59
C GLU A 208 2.35 -4.72 20.06
N LEU A 209 2.46 -3.74 20.92
CA LEU A 209 2.48 -3.89 22.37
C LEU A 209 1.23 -3.25 22.98
N PHE A 210 0.89 -3.65 24.22
CA PHE A 210 -0.20 -3.08 25.01
C PHE A 210 -1.54 -3.07 24.27
N SER A 211 -1.94 -4.24 23.73
CA SER A 211 -3.17 -4.38 22.93
C SER A 211 -3.24 -3.48 21.70
N GLY A 212 -2.07 -3.26 21.07
CA GLY A 212 -1.93 -2.47 19.84
C GLY A 212 -2.00 -0.96 20.06
N THR A 213 -1.77 -0.47 21.29
CA THR A 213 -1.63 0.97 21.55
C THR A 213 -0.24 1.49 21.21
N VAL A 214 0.77 0.62 21.18
CA VAL A 214 2.12 0.96 20.77
C VAL A 214 2.58 0.03 19.68
N ASN A 215 3.03 0.59 18.55
CA ASN A 215 3.68 -0.13 17.46
C ASN A 215 5.16 0.25 17.49
N TYR A 216 6.02 -0.73 17.40
CA TYR A 216 7.46 -0.51 17.31
C TYR A 216 8.07 -1.23 16.12
N ALA A 217 9.16 -0.71 15.64
CA ALA A 217 9.99 -1.35 14.62
C ALA A 217 11.44 -0.93 14.85
N VAL A 218 12.38 -1.88 14.71
CA VAL A 218 13.82 -1.64 14.70
C VAL A 218 14.46 -2.61 13.72
N GLY A 219 15.36 -2.11 12.88
CA GLY A 219 15.96 -2.94 11.84
C GLY A 219 17.32 -2.44 11.40
N ALA A 220 18.03 -3.32 10.68
CA ALA A 220 19.28 -3.04 9.99
C ALA A 220 19.06 -3.21 8.49
N PHE A 221 19.54 -2.25 7.72
CA PHE A 221 19.32 -2.11 6.29
C PHE A 221 20.64 -1.85 5.56
N ASN A 222 20.66 -2.01 4.23
CA ASN A 222 21.85 -1.64 3.45
C ASN A 222 22.19 -0.15 3.56
N GLY A 223 21.18 0.69 3.75
CA GLY A 223 21.30 2.14 3.74
C GLY A 223 20.85 2.74 2.41
N THR A 224 20.09 3.83 2.47
CA THR A 224 19.66 4.55 1.28
C THR A 224 19.67 6.06 1.50
N LEU A 225 20.08 6.78 0.46
CA LEU A 225 20.09 8.24 0.43
C LEU A 225 18.66 8.81 0.52
N ASP A 226 18.55 10.10 0.84
CA ASP A 226 17.30 10.82 1.00
C ASP A 226 16.29 10.54 -0.10
N GLY A 227 15.06 10.10 0.27
CA GLY A 227 14.00 9.75 -0.66
C GLY A 227 14.29 8.52 -1.54
N GLY A 228 15.46 7.92 -1.42
CA GLY A 228 15.95 6.83 -2.26
C GLY A 228 15.37 5.46 -1.94
N SER A 229 15.70 4.52 -2.81
CA SER A 229 15.51 3.08 -2.61
C SER A 229 16.78 2.37 -3.06
N THR A 230 17.20 1.36 -2.30
CA THR A 230 18.39 0.57 -2.59
C THR A 230 18.02 -0.91 -2.60
N ASP A 231 18.64 -1.68 -3.49
CA ASP A 231 18.57 -3.15 -3.48
C ASP A 231 19.88 -3.73 -2.92
N PHE A 232 20.94 -3.45 -3.63
CA PHE A 232 22.30 -3.86 -3.29
C PHE A 232 23.26 -2.81 -3.84
N ASP A 233 24.16 -2.35 -3.03
CA ASP A 233 25.27 -1.48 -3.43
C ASP A 233 26.58 -2.16 -3.06
N ALA A 234 27.30 -2.61 -4.08
CA ALA A 234 28.62 -3.24 -3.91
C ALA A 234 29.71 -2.23 -3.49
N SER A 235 29.46 -0.94 -3.70
CA SER A 235 30.39 0.15 -3.40
C SER A 235 30.18 0.73 -2.00
N ASP A 236 29.04 0.43 -1.34
CA ASP A 236 28.72 0.90 0.01
C ASP A 236 28.65 -0.29 0.99
N PRO A 237 29.73 -0.53 1.78
CA PRO A 237 29.75 -1.60 2.77
C PRO A 237 28.98 -1.25 4.04
N ASP A 238 28.63 0.01 4.23
CA ASP A 238 28.02 0.51 5.46
C ASP A 238 26.54 0.09 5.56
N LYS A 239 26.00 0.19 6.76
CA LYS A 239 24.63 -0.21 7.05
C LYS A 239 23.92 0.86 7.87
N ASP A 240 22.60 0.97 7.63
CA ASP A 240 21.71 1.81 8.42
C ASP A 240 21.01 1.00 9.51
N VAL A 241 20.89 1.63 10.68
CA VAL A 241 19.93 1.22 11.71
C VAL A 241 18.74 2.16 11.65
N ALA A 242 17.55 1.62 11.50
CA ALA A 242 16.30 2.37 11.50
C ALA A 242 15.42 1.95 12.68
N ALA A 243 14.78 2.91 13.33
CA ALA A 243 13.86 2.64 14.42
C ALA A 243 12.62 3.54 14.36
N ARG A 244 11.50 3.02 14.85
CA ARG A 244 10.22 3.74 14.96
C ARG A 244 9.46 3.28 16.18
N VAL A 245 8.87 4.24 16.89
CA VAL A 245 7.81 4.00 17.87
C VAL A 245 6.61 4.87 17.51
N PHE A 246 5.44 4.26 17.47
CA PHE A 246 4.20 4.96 17.18
C PHE A 246 3.11 4.53 18.16
N SER A 247 2.51 5.47 18.86
CA SER A 247 1.53 5.24 19.91
C SER A 247 0.14 5.76 19.53
N HIS A 248 -0.87 5.02 19.95
CA HIS A 248 -2.28 5.40 19.95
C HIS A 248 -2.78 5.44 21.39
N PRO A 249 -2.39 6.46 22.18
CA PRO A 249 -2.54 6.44 23.65
C PRO A 249 -3.99 6.33 24.10
N PHE A 250 -4.93 6.77 23.28
CA PHE A 250 -6.37 6.79 23.61
C PHE A 250 -7.19 5.77 22.79
N LYS A 251 -6.56 4.86 22.04
CA LYS A 251 -7.24 3.90 21.15
C LYS A 251 -8.36 3.11 21.82
N ASN A 252 -8.15 2.71 23.06
CA ASN A 252 -9.05 1.86 23.84
C ASN A 252 -9.96 2.68 24.80
N THR A 253 -10.09 3.99 24.58
CA THR A 253 -10.91 4.88 25.40
C THR A 253 -12.15 5.35 24.60
N GLY A 254 -13.20 5.76 25.31
CA GLY A 254 -14.39 6.39 24.72
C GLY A 254 -14.24 7.91 24.48
N THR A 255 -13.04 8.47 24.60
CA THR A 255 -12.79 9.91 24.51
C THR A 255 -12.70 10.39 23.05
N LEU A 256 -12.83 11.70 22.85
CA LEU A 256 -12.62 12.38 21.56
C LEU A 256 -11.21 12.10 20.99
N TRP A 257 -10.22 11.86 21.86
CA TRP A 257 -8.83 11.62 21.50
C TRP A 257 -8.55 10.21 20.97
N LYS A 258 -9.55 9.34 20.86
CA LYS A 258 -9.41 7.96 20.37
C LYS A 258 -8.66 7.84 19.04
N GLY A 259 -8.81 8.84 18.16
CA GLY A 259 -8.17 8.87 16.86
C GLY A 259 -6.78 9.52 16.83
N LEU A 260 -6.20 9.88 18.00
CA LEU A 260 -4.87 10.47 18.08
C LEU A 260 -3.79 9.38 17.93
N GLY A 261 -2.85 9.62 17.05
CA GLY A 261 -1.62 8.85 16.88
C GLY A 261 -0.40 9.77 16.95
N LEU A 262 0.61 9.36 17.70
CA LEU A 262 1.85 10.10 17.91
C LEU A 262 3.03 9.17 17.74
N GLY A 263 4.09 9.61 17.08
CA GLY A 263 5.25 8.77 16.92
C GLY A 263 6.54 9.54 16.60
N VAL A 264 7.62 8.81 16.65
CA VAL A 264 8.94 9.25 16.22
C VAL A 264 9.65 8.10 15.54
N SER A 265 10.42 8.43 14.51
CA SER A 265 11.26 7.47 13.80
C SER A 265 12.58 8.12 13.40
N GLY A 266 13.57 7.33 13.10
CA GLY A 266 14.86 7.82 12.63
C GLY A 266 15.74 6.72 12.07
N THR A 267 16.83 7.15 11.40
CA THR A 267 17.91 6.28 10.91
C THR A 267 19.25 6.84 11.37
N TYR A 268 20.22 5.95 11.42
CA TYR A 268 21.62 6.29 11.62
C TYR A 268 22.51 5.30 10.88
N GLY A 269 23.46 5.82 10.11
CA GLY A 269 24.43 5.01 9.38
C GLY A 269 25.49 5.86 8.69
N SER A 270 26.17 5.26 7.75
CA SER A 270 27.12 5.91 6.85
C SER A 270 26.70 5.63 5.41
N HIS A 271 26.92 6.56 4.52
CA HIS A 271 26.49 6.43 3.12
C HIS A 271 27.59 6.84 2.17
N SER A 272 27.62 6.17 1.03
CA SER A 272 28.38 6.57 -0.14
C SER A 272 27.46 6.73 -1.35
N GLY A 273 27.90 7.46 -2.39
CA GLY A 273 27.19 7.57 -3.66
C GLY A 273 26.72 8.98 -4.01
N THR A 274 25.91 9.10 -5.07
CA THR A 274 25.46 10.41 -5.57
C THR A 274 24.26 10.91 -4.77
N PRO A 275 24.34 12.08 -4.10
CA PRO A 275 23.23 12.63 -3.35
C PRO A 275 22.09 13.02 -4.29
N ARG A 276 20.87 12.98 -3.77
CA ARG A 276 19.67 13.19 -4.58
C ARG A 276 19.36 14.67 -4.73
N SER A 277 18.70 14.99 -5.84
CA SER A 277 18.07 16.31 -6.08
C SER A 277 16.68 16.34 -5.49
N TYR A 278 16.16 17.55 -5.24
CA TYR A 278 14.83 17.77 -4.70
C TYR A 278 13.93 18.48 -5.72
N ALA A 279 12.63 18.14 -5.67
CA ALA A 279 11.65 18.61 -6.62
C ALA A 279 10.36 19.09 -5.94
N SER A 280 9.62 20.00 -6.59
CA SER A 280 8.27 20.40 -6.21
C SER A 280 7.26 19.25 -6.32
N HIS A 281 6.02 19.47 -5.88
CA HIS A 281 4.93 18.52 -6.06
C HIS A 281 4.53 18.35 -7.55
N GLY A 282 4.74 19.39 -8.38
CA GLY A 282 4.63 19.30 -9.83
C GLY A 282 5.78 18.54 -10.49
N SER A 283 6.79 18.11 -9.71
CA SER A 283 8.00 17.42 -10.18
C SER A 283 9.01 18.29 -10.90
N GLN A 284 8.96 19.62 -10.70
CA GLN A 284 10.04 20.50 -11.11
C GLN A 284 11.21 20.38 -10.13
N ARG A 285 12.39 20.02 -10.65
CA ARG A 285 13.61 19.97 -9.85
C ARG A 285 14.06 21.39 -9.54
N PHE A 286 14.01 21.80 -8.29
CA PHE A 286 14.42 23.13 -7.83
C PHE A 286 15.82 23.15 -7.19
N PHE A 287 16.34 21.98 -6.81
CA PHE A 287 17.67 21.84 -6.23
C PHE A 287 18.40 20.63 -6.77
N ALA A 288 19.69 20.80 -7.06
CA ALA A 288 20.59 19.70 -7.33
C ALA A 288 22.01 20.04 -6.85
N TYR A 289 22.67 19.03 -6.27
CA TYR A 289 24.09 19.12 -6.02
C TYR A 289 24.88 19.16 -7.34
N ARG A 290 26.07 19.76 -7.33
CA ARG A 290 26.94 19.75 -8.50
C ARG A 290 27.31 18.32 -8.89
N SER A 291 27.28 18.05 -10.19
CA SER A 291 27.65 16.77 -10.75
C SER A 291 28.55 17.00 -11.99
N GLY A 292 29.70 16.36 -12.01
CA GLY A 292 30.60 16.46 -13.14
C GLY A 292 31.94 15.80 -12.84
N ALA A 293 32.66 15.41 -13.88
CA ALA A 293 33.95 14.75 -13.77
C ALA A 293 35.14 15.75 -13.83
N GLY A 294 34.89 17.04 -13.65
CA GLY A 294 35.90 18.08 -13.84
C GLY A 294 36.66 18.44 -12.56
N THR A 295 37.82 19.06 -12.76
CA THR A 295 38.74 19.47 -11.71
C THR A 295 38.52 20.91 -11.23
N ASN A 296 37.55 21.62 -11.78
CA ASN A 296 37.23 22.98 -11.39
C ASN A 296 35.94 23.09 -10.56
N ALA A 297 35.74 24.22 -9.91
CA ALA A 297 34.59 24.44 -9.03
C ALA A 297 33.22 24.26 -9.71
N ALA A 298 33.13 24.49 -11.02
CA ALA A 298 31.87 24.39 -11.78
C ALA A 298 31.53 22.93 -12.13
N THR A 299 32.53 22.07 -12.23
CA THR A 299 32.40 20.67 -12.67
C THR A 299 32.75 19.67 -11.56
N ALA A 300 32.91 20.13 -10.31
CA ALA A 300 33.17 19.28 -9.17
C ALA A 300 32.07 18.23 -9.00
N ASN A 301 32.47 17.01 -8.65
CA ASN A 301 31.53 15.96 -8.29
C ASN A 301 31.27 15.98 -6.79
N ILE A 302 29.99 15.92 -6.42
CA ILE A 302 29.55 15.82 -5.04
C ILE A 302 29.08 14.40 -4.78
N LEU A 303 29.65 13.79 -3.73
CA LEU A 303 29.31 12.44 -3.30
C LEU A 303 28.92 12.46 -1.83
N ALA A 304 27.97 11.63 -1.45
CA ALA A 304 27.79 11.25 -0.06
C ALA A 304 29.02 10.43 0.36
N ASP A 305 29.59 10.74 1.51
CA ASP A 305 30.80 10.07 1.99
C ASP A 305 30.93 10.31 3.51
N GLY A 306 30.20 9.52 4.30
CA GLY A 306 30.25 9.58 5.75
C GLY A 306 28.88 9.49 6.42
N THR A 307 28.80 10.02 7.62
CA THR A 307 27.64 9.88 8.51
C THR A 307 26.37 10.47 7.92
N ASN A 308 25.30 9.69 7.97
CA ASN A 308 23.94 10.12 7.68
C ASN A 308 23.03 9.73 8.85
N TRP A 309 22.19 10.68 9.30
CA TRP A 309 21.15 10.37 10.27
C TRP A 309 19.88 11.16 9.96
N ARG A 310 18.74 10.57 10.33
CA ARG A 310 17.42 11.19 10.16
C ARG A 310 16.59 11.08 11.41
N LEU A 311 15.77 12.10 11.67
CA LEU A 311 14.78 12.11 12.76
C LEU A 311 13.45 12.61 12.22
N SER A 312 12.37 11.89 12.53
CA SER A 312 11.02 12.22 12.05
C SER A 312 9.99 12.09 13.16
N PRO A 313 9.71 13.17 13.93
CA PRO A 313 8.49 13.28 14.72
C PRO A 313 7.27 13.36 13.81
N GLN A 314 6.18 12.69 14.22
CA GLN A 314 5.00 12.50 13.39
C GLN A 314 3.74 12.34 14.23
N ALA A 315 2.62 12.86 13.73
CA ALA A 315 1.34 12.77 14.39
C ALA A 315 0.18 12.74 13.40
N TYR A 316 -0.94 12.17 13.81
CA TYR A 316 -2.21 12.36 13.16
C TYR A 316 -3.36 12.39 14.17
N TYR A 317 -4.46 12.97 13.75
CA TYR A 317 -5.71 12.96 14.52
C TYR A 317 -6.90 12.77 13.58
N TYR A 318 -7.73 11.77 13.88
CA TYR A 318 -8.95 11.47 13.14
C TYR A 318 -10.16 11.49 14.07
N TRP A 319 -11.17 12.27 13.68
CA TRP A 319 -12.40 12.41 14.44
C TRP A 319 -13.61 12.55 13.51
N GLY A 320 -14.46 11.52 13.44
CA GLY A 320 -15.56 11.47 12.49
C GLY A 320 -15.06 11.76 11.06
N PRO A 321 -15.68 12.70 10.34
CA PRO A 321 -15.27 13.02 8.98
C PRO A 321 -13.96 13.82 8.86
N PHE A 322 -13.43 14.34 9.98
CA PHE A 322 -12.22 15.16 10.00
C PHE A 322 -10.96 14.34 10.16
N GLY A 323 -9.92 14.69 9.41
CA GLY A 323 -8.58 14.13 9.51
C GLY A 323 -7.51 15.22 9.46
N LEU A 324 -6.48 15.05 10.28
CA LEU A 324 -5.30 15.90 10.32
C LEU A 324 -4.07 15.01 10.43
N LEU A 325 -3.04 15.27 9.64
CA LEU A 325 -1.73 14.65 9.77
C LEU A 325 -0.63 15.70 9.70
N GLY A 326 0.46 15.45 10.42
CA GLY A 326 1.63 16.29 10.40
C GLY A 326 2.89 15.47 10.64
N GLU A 327 3.96 15.84 9.97
CA GLU A 327 5.28 15.27 10.17
C GLU A 327 6.37 16.31 9.90
N TYR A 328 7.48 16.13 10.56
CA TYR A 328 8.70 16.90 10.37
C TYR A 328 9.85 15.93 10.18
N VAL A 329 10.74 16.17 9.23
CA VAL A 329 11.93 15.34 9.00
C VAL A 329 13.15 16.22 9.02
N ILE A 330 14.15 15.81 9.79
CA ILE A 330 15.51 16.32 9.73
C ILE A 330 16.34 15.24 9.06
N SER A 331 17.10 15.59 8.03
CA SER A 331 18.13 14.73 7.43
C SER A 331 19.48 15.44 7.52
N SER A 332 20.44 14.79 8.16
CA SER A 332 21.81 15.27 8.25
C SER A 332 22.73 14.30 7.52
N GLN A 333 23.44 14.79 6.51
CA GLN A 333 24.31 13.98 5.65
C GLN A 333 25.67 14.62 5.45
N GLU A 334 26.73 13.81 5.52
CA GLU A 334 28.09 14.23 5.18
C GLU A 334 28.33 14.07 3.69
N LEU A 335 28.73 15.17 3.02
CA LEU A 335 29.05 15.16 1.60
C LEU A 335 30.50 15.56 1.38
N ARG A 336 31.09 14.92 0.36
CA ARG A 336 32.44 15.20 -0.15
C ARG A 336 32.35 15.86 -1.51
N ARG A 337 33.16 16.87 -1.70
CA ARG A 337 33.36 17.57 -2.97
C ARG A 337 34.76 17.26 -3.51
N ASP A 338 34.80 16.65 -4.69
CA ASP A 338 36.04 16.36 -5.42
C ASP A 338 36.20 17.37 -6.55
N ALA A 339 37.24 18.22 -6.50
CA ALA A 339 37.52 19.27 -7.46
C ALA A 339 38.99 19.33 -7.92
N GLY A 340 39.66 18.19 -7.97
CA GLY A 340 41.04 18.08 -8.43
C GLY A 340 42.11 18.52 -7.45
N GLY A 341 41.77 18.69 -6.17
CA GLY A 341 42.67 18.95 -5.03
C GLY A 341 42.31 18.05 -3.85
N ALA A 342 42.71 18.44 -2.65
CA ALA A 342 42.23 17.77 -1.46
C ALA A 342 40.70 17.84 -1.38
N PRO A 343 40.02 16.73 -1.10
CA PRO A 343 38.56 16.74 -1.00
C PRO A 343 38.08 17.66 0.13
N VAL A 344 37.00 18.41 -0.14
CA VAL A 344 36.32 19.22 0.87
C VAL A 344 35.12 18.45 1.35
N ARG A 345 34.99 18.25 2.67
CA ARG A 345 33.85 17.60 3.33
C ARG A 345 33.05 18.62 4.12
N ALA A 346 31.75 18.45 4.14
CA ALA A 346 30.85 19.25 4.97
C ALA A 346 29.63 18.41 5.37
N GLN A 347 29.10 18.69 6.56
CA GLN A 347 27.87 18.14 7.08
C GLN A 347 26.72 19.07 6.70
N PHE A 348 25.66 18.52 6.12
CA PHE A 348 24.47 19.26 5.71
C PHE A 348 23.28 18.83 6.56
N LYS A 349 22.43 19.78 6.91
CA LYS A 349 21.21 19.56 7.67
C LYS A 349 20.01 20.10 6.92
N ASN A 350 19.36 19.26 6.12
CA ASN A 350 18.13 19.58 5.42
C ASN A 350 16.92 19.29 6.31
N THR A 351 15.88 20.10 6.20
CA THR A 351 14.65 19.92 6.96
C THR A 351 13.42 19.98 6.06
N ALA A 352 12.39 19.21 6.40
CA ALA A 352 11.11 19.30 5.72
C ALA A 352 9.97 19.04 6.68
N TRP A 353 8.86 19.76 6.50
CA TRP A 353 7.66 19.53 7.27
C TRP A 353 6.41 19.63 6.38
N GLN A 354 5.33 19.02 6.86
CA GLN A 354 4.00 19.21 6.29
C GLN A 354 2.92 19.09 7.36
N VAL A 355 1.82 19.78 7.10
CA VAL A 355 0.52 19.57 7.75
C VAL A 355 -0.51 19.39 6.65
N ALA A 356 -1.30 18.33 6.72
CA ALA A 356 -2.40 18.07 5.79
C ALA A 356 -3.68 17.78 6.56
N ALA A 357 -4.78 18.35 6.10
CA ALA A 357 -6.11 18.16 6.65
C ALA A 357 -7.05 17.61 5.58
N SER A 358 -8.05 16.85 6.02
CA SER A 358 -9.13 16.39 5.15
C SER A 358 -10.47 16.34 5.86
N TYR A 359 -11.55 16.45 5.07
CA TYR A 359 -12.91 16.41 5.58
C TYR A 359 -13.85 15.73 4.59
N PHE A 360 -14.56 14.69 5.04
CA PHE A 360 -15.58 14.00 4.24
C PHE A 360 -16.90 14.75 4.26
N LEU A 361 -17.29 15.35 3.14
CA LEU A 361 -18.58 16.02 2.96
C LEU A 361 -19.76 15.06 3.06
N THR A 362 -19.54 13.81 2.70
CA THR A 362 -20.55 12.74 2.71
C THR A 362 -20.66 12.03 4.07
N GLY A 363 -19.81 12.43 5.04
CA GLY A 363 -19.90 12.03 6.44
C GLY A 363 -19.25 10.69 6.77
N GLU A 364 -18.41 10.12 5.92
CA GLU A 364 -17.58 8.95 6.23
C GLU A 364 -16.61 9.26 7.37
N ASP A 365 -16.29 8.24 8.17
CA ASP A 365 -15.26 8.37 9.18
C ASP A 365 -13.87 8.39 8.53
N ASN A 366 -13.10 9.42 8.84
CA ASN A 366 -11.75 9.60 8.35
C ASN A 366 -10.77 8.67 9.05
N SER A 367 -9.72 8.25 8.35
CA SER A 367 -8.69 7.39 8.91
C SER A 367 -7.41 7.39 8.09
N TYR A 368 -6.31 6.96 8.69
CA TYR A 368 -5.03 6.70 8.00
C TYR A 368 -5.12 5.53 7.00
N LYS A 369 -6.16 4.69 7.12
CA LYS A 369 -6.40 3.50 6.29
C LYS A 369 -7.30 3.83 5.08
N PRO A 370 -7.42 2.91 4.11
CA PRO A 370 -8.31 3.11 2.96
C PRO A 370 -9.76 3.35 3.38
N VAL A 371 -10.38 4.29 2.69
CA VAL A 371 -11.78 4.67 2.92
C VAL A 371 -12.72 3.69 2.24
N GLN A 372 -13.81 3.37 2.92
CA GLN A 372 -14.95 2.66 2.37
C GLN A 372 -16.12 3.62 2.34
N PRO A 373 -16.61 4.04 1.14
CA PRO A 373 -17.83 4.83 1.05
C PRO A 373 -19.03 4.15 1.72
N ARG A 374 -19.85 4.89 2.42
CA ARG A 374 -21.11 4.39 3.01
C ARG A 374 -22.05 3.88 1.93
N ARG A 375 -22.04 4.53 0.76
CA ARG A 375 -22.74 4.10 -0.46
C ARG A 375 -21.77 4.21 -1.63
N ASN A 376 -21.59 3.15 -2.37
CA ASN A 376 -20.82 3.19 -3.62
C ASN A 376 -21.49 4.10 -4.63
N PHE A 377 -20.69 4.71 -5.52
CA PHE A 377 -21.22 5.45 -6.66
C PHE A 377 -22.09 4.56 -7.51
N ASN A 378 -23.37 4.95 -7.61
CA ASN A 378 -24.37 4.33 -8.47
C ASN A 378 -25.46 5.36 -8.77
N PRO A 379 -25.44 5.99 -9.95
CA PRO A 379 -26.39 7.05 -10.31
C PRO A 379 -27.86 6.56 -10.35
N ALA A 380 -28.09 5.25 -10.58
CA ALA A 380 -29.45 4.70 -10.65
C ALA A 380 -30.17 4.70 -9.28
N ASN A 381 -29.44 4.73 -8.17
CA ASN A 381 -30.01 4.72 -6.81
C ASN A 381 -29.46 5.84 -5.91
N SER A 382 -29.05 6.97 -6.52
CA SER A 382 -28.54 8.15 -5.83
C SER A 382 -27.32 7.89 -4.94
N GLY A 383 -26.51 6.88 -5.26
CA GLY A 383 -25.22 6.63 -4.62
C GLY A 383 -24.14 7.54 -5.23
N TRP A 384 -23.57 8.45 -4.41
CA TRP A 384 -22.54 9.39 -4.87
C TRP A 384 -21.11 8.95 -4.57
N GLY A 385 -20.90 7.83 -3.87
CA GLY A 385 -19.61 7.50 -3.31
C GLY A 385 -19.29 8.38 -2.10
N ALA A 386 -18.00 8.56 -1.78
CA ALA A 386 -17.55 9.47 -0.73
C ALA A 386 -16.76 10.64 -1.33
N LEU A 387 -17.07 11.86 -0.90
CA LEU A 387 -16.41 13.08 -1.33
C LEU A 387 -15.61 13.67 -0.16
N GLU A 388 -14.29 13.79 -0.35
CA GLU A 388 -13.33 14.30 0.63
C GLU A 388 -12.68 15.57 0.09
N LEU A 389 -12.71 16.65 0.87
CA LEU A 389 -11.91 17.86 0.63
C LEU A 389 -10.59 17.74 1.35
N THR A 390 -9.52 18.25 0.74
CA THR A 390 -8.16 18.17 1.28
C THR A 390 -7.46 19.53 1.21
N ALA A 391 -6.62 19.80 2.20
CA ALA A 391 -5.73 20.95 2.21
C ALA A 391 -4.37 20.52 2.77
N ARG A 392 -3.28 21.09 2.24
CA ARG A 392 -1.91 20.82 2.69
C ARG A 392 -1.08 22.08 2.66
N VAL A 393 -0.15 22.18 3.60
CA VAL A 393 0.94 23.15 3.61
C VAL A 393 2.21 22.46 4.06
N GLY A 394 3.34 22.84 3.51
CA GLY A 394 4.64 22.27 3.85
C GLY A 394 5.81 23.00 3.23
N GLU A 395 6.99 22.68 3.71
CA GLU A 395 8.22 23.34 3.32
C GLU A 395 9.37 22.33 3.33
N LEU A 396 10.33 22.55 2.45
CA LEU A 396 11.63 21.89 2.43
C LEU A 396 12.71 22.97 2.40
N ASP A 397 13.55 23.01 3.41
CA ASP A 397 14.68 23.90 3.54
C ASP A 397 16.00 23.12 3.43
N LEU A 398 16.91 23.69 2.64
CA LEU A 398 18.22 23.13 2.37
C LEU A 398 19.28 23.94 3.11
N ASP A 399 20.28 23.26 3.60
CA ASP A 399 21.37 23.88 4.36
C ASP A 399 22.13 24.90 3.48
N ASP A 400 22.25 26.13 3.97
CA ASP A 400 22.96 27.22 3.28
C ASP A 400 24.45 26.89 3.04
N VAL A 401 25.04 25.99 3.84
CA VAL A 401 26.42 25.50 3.65
C VAL A 401 26.59 24.82 2.27
N ALA A 402 25.50 24.38 1.63
CA ALA A 402 25.56 23.83 0.27
C ALA A 402 26.08 24.86 -0.75
N PHE A 403 25.94 26.18 -0.48
CA PHE A 403 26.23 27.23 -1.44
C PHE A 403 27.52 28.00 -1.12
N PRO A 404 28.30 28.39 -2.13
CA PRO A 404 28.18 28.03 -3.56
C PRO A 404 28.94 26.76 -3.94
N LEU A 405 29.61 26.07 -2.99
CA LEU A 405 30.60 25.04 -3.30
C LEU A 405 29.96 23.71 -3.74
N PHE A 406 28.90 23.27 -3.08
CA PHE A 406 28.24 21.99 -3.32
C PHE A 406 27.04 22.10 -4.24
N ALA A 407 26.39 23.25 -4.27
CA ALA A 407 25.29 23.56 -5.18
C ALA A 407 25.55 24.91 -5.89
N ASN A 408 24.96 25.07 -7.07
CA ASN A 408 25.09 26.32 -7.82
C ASN A 408 23.94 27.26 -7.44
N PRO A 409 24.22 28.44 -6.83
CA PRO A 409 23.18 29.39 -6.43
C PRO A 409 22.41 29.99 -7.60
N ALA A 410 22.97 29.93 -8.85
CA ALA A 410 22.27 30.37 -10.04
C ALA A 410 21.26 29.37 -10.61
N THR A 411 21.26 28.11 -10.14
CA THR A 411 20.41 27.04 -10.69
C THR A 411 19.74 26.20 -9.62
N SER A 412 19.98 26.49 -8.35
CA SER A 412 19.41 25.74 -7.22
C SER A 412 18.82 26.74 -6.22
N ALA A 413 17.58 26.51 -5.83
CA ALA A 413 16.93 27.23 -4.74
C ALA A 413 17.41 26.69 -3.38
N THR A 414 17.35 27.51 -2.33
CA THR A 414 17.68 27.12 -0.95
C THR A 414 16.52 26.45 -0.25
N GLY A 415 15.31 26.48 -0.81
CA GLY A 415 14.13 25.84 -0.26
C GLY A 415 12.91 26.01 -1.14
N ALA A 416 11.84 25.34 -0.75
CA ALA A 416 10.54 25.43 -1.40
C ALA A 416 9.42 25.39 -0.34
N PHE A 417 8.52 26.36 -0.37
CA PHE A 417 7.30 26.38 0.42
C PHE A 417 6.12 26.07 -0.50
N SER A 418 5.24 25.18 -0.09
CA SER A 418 4.08 24.81 -0.91
C SER A 418 2.81 24.75 -0.09
N TRP A 419 1.71 25.17 -0.71
CA TRP A 419 0.37 24.90 -0.22
C TRP A 419 -0.48 24.30 -1.35
N GLY A 420 -1.48 23.50 -0.98
CA GLY A 420 -2.39 22.91 -1.96
C GLY A 420 -3.75 22.63 -1.37
N VAL A 421 -4.74 22.64 -2.26
CA VAL A 421 -6.13 22.23 -1.97
C VAL A 421 -6.59 21.21 -2.98
N GLY A 422 -7.52 20.37 -2.59
CA GLY A 422 -8.01 19.35 -3.52
C GLY A 422 -9.27 18.66 -3.07
N ALA A 423 -9.72 17.76 -3.93
CA ALA A 423 -10.86 16.90 -3.68
C ALA A 423 -10.55 15.46 -4.10
N ASN A 424 -10.95 14.52 -3.29
CA ASN A 424 -10.94 13.10 -3.55
C ASN A 424 -12.38 12.60 -3.70
N TRP A 425 -12.67 11.96 -4.80
CA TRP A 425 -13.94 11.30 -5.03
C TRP A 425 -13.72 9.79 -5.00
N HIS A 426 -14.08 9.16 -3.89
CA HIS A 426 -14.05 7.71 -3.73
C HIS A 426 -15.36 7.13 -4.29
N LEU A 427 -15.34 6.66 -5.54
CA LEU A 427 -16.52 6.06 -6.16
C LEU A 427 -16.93 4.77 -5.44
N ASN A 428 -15.95 4.00 -5.05
CA ASN A 428 -16.09 2.81 -4.21
C ASN A 428 -14.73 2.55 -3.54
N ARG A 429 -14.58 1.42 -2.85
CA ARG A 429 -13.33 1.05 -2.19
C ARG A 429 -12.14 0.93 -3.16
N SER A 430 -12.39 0.61 -4.41
CA SER A 430 -11.38 0.26 -5.43
C SER A 430 -11.08 1.38 -6.41
N VAL A 431 -11.98 2.34 -6.60
CA VAL A 431 -11.85 3.40 -7.60
C VAL A 431 -11.93 4.76 -6.94
N LYS A 432 -10.92 5.58 -7.17
CA LYS A 432 -10.83 6.97 -6.68
C LYS A 432 -10.38 7.90 -7.80
N ALA A 433 -11.02 9.06 -7.89
CA ALA A 433 -10.55 10.21 -8.65
C ALA A 433 -10.04 11.27 -7.68
N THR A 434 -8.95 11.94 -8.01
CA THR A 434 -8.32 13.01 -7.21
C THR A 434 -8.05 14.20 -8.11
N LEU A 435 -8.34 15.40 -7.63
CA LEU A 435 -7.97 16.66 -8.26
C LEU A 435 -7.34 17.56 -7.21
N ASN A 436 -6.14 18.06 -7.48
CA ASN A 436 -5.43 18.99 -6.61
C ASN A 436 -4.99 20.22 -7.40
N PHE A 437 -5.03 21.37 -6.77
CA PHE A 437 -4.26 22.55 -7.13
C PHE A 437 -3.13 22.71 -6.11
N GLU A 438 -1.92 22.93 -6.58
CA GLU A 438 -0.75 23.15 -5.74
C GLU A 438 0.03 24.36 -6.22
N HIS A 439 0.44 25.19 -5.28
CA HIS A 439 1.30 26.35 -5.46
C HIS A 439 2.60 26.11 -4.71
N THR A 440 3.73 26.41 -5.34
CA THR A 440 5.06 26.29 -4.73
C THR A 440 5.87 27.54 -4.99
N ASP A 441 6.30 28.22 -3.92
CA ASP A 441 7.26 29.30 -3.90
C ASP A 441 8.67 28.73 -3.72
N PHE A 442 9.63 29.19 -4.51
CA PHE A 442 11.03 28.77 -4.38
C PHE A 442 11.87 29.90 -3.75
N LYS A 443 12.71 29.54 -2.78
CA LYS A 443 13.61 30.46 -2.08
C LYS A 443 14.96 30.51 -2.79
N GLY A 444 15.35 31.67 -3.34
CA GLY A 444 16.62 31.80 -4.06
C GLY A 444 16.61 31.19 -5.46
N GLY A 445 17.77 31.05 -6.07
CA GLY A 445 17.94 30.64 -7.45
C GLY A 445 17.94 31.82 -8.45
N SER A 446 18.21 31.55 -9.73
CA SER A 446 18.32 32.59 -10.77
C SER A 446 16.98 32.85 -11.45
N THR A 447 16.72 34.12 -11.77
CA THR A 447 15.54 34.61 -12.51
C THR A 447 15.47 34.16 -13.97
N GLY A 448 16.24 33.28 -14.46
CA GLY A 448 16.20 32.77 -15.84
C GLY A 448 16.06 31.29 -15.93
N VAL A 449 15.93 30.61 -14.81
CA VAL A 449 15.85 29.16 -14.71
C VAL A 449 14.57 28.79 -13.98
N ALA A 450 14.04 27.64 -14.24
CA ALA A 450 12.83 27.07 -13.63
C ALA A 450 12.76 27.19 -12.10
N THR A 451 13.89 27.35 -11.44
CA THR A 451 14.04 27.43 -9.98
C THR A 451 13.66 28.78 -9.37
N ALA A 452 13.44 29.83 -10.18
CA ALA A 452 13.13 31.18 -9.68
C ALA A 452 11.67 31.58 -9.89
N GLN A 453 10.88 30.76 -10.55
CA GLN A 453 9.47 31.04 -10.81
C GLN A 453 8.60 30.20 -9.93
N ASP A 454 7.58 30.80 -9.32
CA ASP A 454 6.56 30.09 -8.58
C ASP A 454 5.88 29.04 -9.48
N GLU A 455 5.67 27.87 -8.96
CA GLU A 455 4.97 26.81 -9.66
C GLU A 455 3.50 26.80 -9.27
N ASN A 456 2.63 26.87 -10.27
CA ASN A 456 1.20 26.62 -10.12
C ASN A 456 0.83 25.41 -10.97
N VAL A 457 0.32 24.35 -10.34
CA VAL A 457 0.01 23.12 -11.05
C VAL A 457 -1.33 22.53 -10.64
N ILE A 458 -2.10 22.08 -11.62
CA ILE A 458 -3.28 21.24 -11.42
C ILE A 458 -2.88 19.80 -11.67
N LEU A 459 -3.10 18.95 -10.67
CA LEU A 459 -2.80 17.53 -10.69
C LEU A 459 -4.09 16.74 -10.61
N GLY A 460 -4.38 15.96 -11.64
CA GLY A 460 -5.51 15.03 -11.67
C GLY A 460 -5.03 13.59 -11.63
N ARG A 461 -5.74 12.71 -10.94
CA ARG A 461 -5.47 11.26 -10.90
C ARG A 461 -6.74 10.46 -10.95
N VAL A 462 -6.74 9.41 -11.76
CA VAL A 462 -7.70 8.32 -11.66
C VAL A 462 -6.94 7.06 -11.26
N GLN A 463 -7.44 6.38 -10.25
CA GLN A 463 -6.82 5.14 -9.78
C GLN A 463 -7.83 4.01 -9.63
N VAL A 464 -7.36 2.80 -9.93
CA VAL A 464 -8.04 1.55 -9.63
C VAL A 464 -7.11 0.69 -8.77
N PHE A 465 -7.66 0.10 -7.72
CA PHE A 465 -6.93 -0.80 -6.82
C PHE A 465 -7.84 -1.95 -6.38
N PHE A 466 -7.38 -3.17 -6.44
CA PHE A 466 -8.11 -4.39 -6.05
C PHE A 466 -7.21 -5.39 -5.32
#